data_1657e85c93092a508c3d9779324c9bf6
#
_entry.id   1657e85c93092a508c3d9779324c9bf6
#
_cell.length_a   1.000
_cell.length_b   1.000
_cell.length_c   1.000
_cell.angle_alpha   90.00
_cell.angle_beta   90.00
_cell.angle_gamma   90.00
#
_symmetry.space_group_name_H-M   'P 1'
#
loop_
_entity.id
_entity.type
_entity.pdbx_description
1 polymer ?
#
loop_
_entity_poly.entity_id
_entity_poly.type
_entity_poly.pdbx_seq_one_letter_code
_entity_poly.pdbx_strand_id
1 'polypeptide(L)'
;MRKKIISFLATFIIILTSASQYSFADDISTRGKVIFIDMNRTSMSNMLRIKSLREELDNRGYIGLMNIRGDKGSDDRRSYASMGAGGRANVANEEDINFESSSKDRNIVFESATGKSAKGINNLTINKSINENLNFGEYGSVLGSLGQSLSDNGLKASVLGNSDIIENGQLIKNRNLCLTAMDEYGRIPNGNVDTINKKDLSMPYGISTDYDKLIVETKETYKNNDVIFVELGDTYRLDLYKPNLNEKTYESMKDNIE
;
A
#
# COMPACT_ATOMS: atom_id res chain seq x y z
N MET A 1 -61.12 13.04 -10.03
CA MET A 1 -59.96 12.75 -9.16
C MET A 1 -59.24 11.44 -9.51
N ARG A 2 -59.89 10.30 -9.63
CA ARG A 2 -59.24 8.99 -9.91
C ARG A 2 -58.33 8.98 -11.16
N LYS A 3 -58.72 9.59 -12.30
CA LYS A 3 -57.92 9.63 -13.52
C LYS A 3 -56.59 10.41 -13.36
N LYS A 4 -56.56 11.47 -12.55
CA LYS A 4 -55.34 12.26 -12.29
C LYS A 4 -54.36 11.51 -11.38
N ILE A 5 -54.84 10.71 -10.42
CA ILE A 5 -54.00 9.90 -9.53
C ILE A 5 -53.35 8.73 -10.31
N ILE A 6 -54.10 8.10 -11.21
CA ILE A 6 -53.61 7.02 -12.08
C ILE A 6 -52.51 7.55 -13.03
N SER A 7 -52.71 8.74 -13.62
CA SER A 7 -51.70 9.38 -14.48
C SER A 7 -50.44 9.73 -13.70
N PHE A 8 -50.55 10.24 -12.47
CA PHE A 8 -49.39 10.55 -11.62
C PHE A 8 -48.64 9.30 -11.21
N LEU A 9 -49.36 8.22 -10.84
CA LEU A 9 -48.72 6.93 -10.49
C LEU A 9 -47.99 6.31 -11.70
N ALA A 10 -48.59 6.37 -12.90
CA ALA A 10 -47.95 5.86 -14.11
C ALA A 10 -46.67 6.63 -14.48
N THR A 11 -46.70 7.97 -14.35
CA THR A 11 -45.52 8.81 -14.59
C THR A 11 -44.42 8.54 -13.57
N PHE A 12 -44.75 8.32 -12.29
CA PHE A 12 -43.80 8.00 -11.23
C PHE A 12 -43.15 6.62 -11.41
N ILE A 13 -43.91 5.63 -11.88
CA ILE A 13 -43.36 4.29 -12.21
C ILE A 13 -42.43 4.36 -13.41
N ILE A 14 -42.71 5.17 -14.43
CA ILE A 14 -41.85 5.36 -15.59
C ILE A 14 -40.51 6.04 -15.18
N ILE A 15 -40.56 7.02 -14.28
CA ILE A 15 -39.35 7.67 -13.75
C ILE A 15 -38.51 6.69 -12.91
N LEU A 16 -39.14 5.85 -12.09
CA LEU A 16 -38.45 4.82 -11.32
C LEU A 16 -37.80 3.74 -12.18
N THR A 17 -38.42 3.33 -13.27
CA THR A 17 -37.87 2.33 -14.20
C THR A 17 -36.79 2.91 -15.09
N SER A 18 -36.83 4.20 -15.43
CA SER A 18 -35.72 4.86 -16.17
C SER A 18 -34.51 5.15 -15.30
N ALA A 19 -34.69 5.33 -13.99
CA ALA A 19 -33.56 5.49 -13.05
C ALA A 19 -32.80 4.18 -12.78
N SER A 20 -33.41 3.02 -13.04
CA SER A 20 -32.75 1.71 -12.84
C SER A 20 -31.95 1.21 -14.05
N GLN A 21 -31.84 1.98 -15.14
CA GLN A 21 -31.09 1.59 -16.34
C GLN A 21 -29.69 2.23 -16.44
N TYR A 22 -29.19 2.89 -15.41
CA TYR A 22 -27.75 3.11 -15.30
C TYR A 22 -27.10 1.85 -14.73
N SER A 23 -27.18 0.76 -15.49
CA SER A 23 -26.24 -0.33 -15.37
C SER A 23 -24.90 0.21 -15.87
N PHE A 24 -24.04 0.58 -14.97
CA PHE A 24 -22.60 0.66 -15.26
C PHE A 24 -22.10 -0.77 -15.47
N ALA A 25 -22.49 -1.38 -16.59
CA ALA A 25 -21.73 -2.46 -17.16
C ALA A 25 -20.47 -1.81 -17.76
N ASP A 26 -19.56 -1.37 -16.91
CA ASP A 26 -18.22 -1.03 -17.34
C ASP A 26 -17.59 -2.30 -17.90
N ASP A 27 -17.32 -2.26 -19.19
CA ASP A 27 -16.55 -3.25 -19.88
C ASP A 27 -15.21 -3.38 -19.14
N ILE A 28 -14.95 -4.54 -18.54
CA ILE A 28 -13.73 -4.81 -17.75
C ILE A 28 -12.46 -4.48 -18.56
N SER A 29 -12.58 -4.41 -19.89
CA SER A 29 -11.49 -4.07 -20.81
C SER A 29 -11.04 -2.60 -20.78
N THR A 30 -11.82 -1.69 -20.15
CA THR A 30 -11.54 -0.25 -20.09
C THR A 30 -11.20 0.28 -18.71
N ARG A 31 -11.16 -0.58 -17.68
CA ARG A 31 -10.79 -0.15 -16.33
C ARG A 31 -9.32 0.28 -16.29
N GLY A 32 -9.08 1.50 -15.88
CA GLY A 32 -7.73 2.00 -15.59
C GLY A 32 -7.09 1.21 -14.47
N LYS A 33 -5.77 1.03 -14.54
CA LYS A 33 -4.96 0.42 -13.48
C LYS A 33 -4.15 1.49 -12.76
N VAL A 34 -3.88 1.28 -11.48
CA VAL A 34 -3.13 2.21 -10.65
C VAL A 34 -1.83 1.55 -10.21
N ILE A 35 -0.71 2.25 -10.39
CA ILE A 35 0.56 1.91 -9.77
C ILE A 35 0.87 3.02 -8.76
N PHE A 36 0.93 2.65 -7.49
CA PHE A 36 1.36 3.51 -6.39
C PHE A 36 2.84 3.22 -6.13
N ILE A 37 3.70 4.22 -6.35
CA ILE A 37 5.15 4.08 -6.10
C ILE A 37 5.46 4.85 -4.81
N ASP A 38 5.99 4.14 -3.83
CA ASP A 38 6.45 4.69 -2.58
C ASP A 38 7.96 4.90 -2.58
N MET A 39 8.37 6.15 -2.37
CA MET A 39 9.75 6.58 -2.16
C MET A 39 9.84 7.20 -0.77
N ASN A 40 9.79 6.37 0.25
CA ASN A 40 9.81 6.82 1.63
C ASN A 40 11.09 7.64 1.94
N ARG A 41 10.96 8.66 2.81
CA ARG A 41 12.07 9.54 3.22
C ARG A 41 12.69 10.39 2.12
N THR A 42 12.03 10.54 0.97
CA THR A 42 12.47 11.40 -0.12
C THR A 42 11.72 12.72 -0.09
N SER A 43 12.44 13.83 -0.26
CA SER A 43 11.81 15.15 -0.35
C SER A 43 11.28 15.43 -1.76
N MET A 44 10.24 16.28 -1.86
CA MET A 44 9.74 16.71 -3.17
C MET A 44 10.84 17.39 -4.02
N SER A 45 11.75 18.14 -3.39
CA SER A 45 12.85 18.78 -4.11
C SER A 45 13.80 17.77 -4.76
N ASN A 46 14.01 16.61 -4.11
CA ASN A 46 14.80 15.52 -4.67
C ASN A 46 14.07 14.83 -5.81
N MET A 47 12.81 14.49 -5.61
CA MET A 47 11.97 13.87 -6.66
C MET A 47 11.94 14.73 -7.94
N LEU A 48 11.86 16.08 -7.79
CA LEU A 48 11.86 17.01 -8.92
C LEU A 48 13.24 17.17 -9.59
N ARG A 49 14.33 16.67 -9.01
CA ARG A 49 15.65 16.56 -9.65
C ARG A 49 15.74 15.40 -10.64
N ILE A 50 14.92 14.38 -10.47
CA ILE A 50 14.83 13.24 -11.39
C ILE A 50 14.21 13.75 -12.70
N LYS A 51 15.05 13.85 -13.74
CA LYS A 51 14.67 14.48 -15.00
C LYS A 51 13.46 13.84 -15.67
N SER A 52 13.43 12.51 -15.71
CA SER A 52 12.32 11.76 -16.30
C SER A 52 10.99 11.97 -15.54
N LEU A 53 11.04 12.01 -14.22
CA LEU A 53 9.86 12.28 -13.40
C LEU A 53 9.36 13.73 -13.61
N ARG A 54 10.27 14.69 -13.66
CA ARG A 54 9.91 16.10 -13.95
C ARG A 54 9.23 16.22 -15.31
N GLU A 55 9.79 15.63 -16.35
CA GLU A 55 9.23 15.67 -17.70
C GLU A 55 7.82 15.07 -17.75
N GLU A 56 7.57 13.98 -17.03
CA GLU A 56 6.23 13.38 -16.91
C GLU A 56 5.26 14.30 -16.14
N LEU A 57 5.71 14.91 -15.04
CA LEU A 57 4.89 15.85 -14.26
C LEU A 57 4.54 17.11 -15.06
N ASP A 58 5.49 17.68 -15.80
CA ASP A 58 5.28 18.88 -16.63
C ASP A 58 4.28 18.63 -17.77
N ASN A 59 4.26 17.43 -18.32
CA ASN A 59 3.44 17.10 -19.49
C ASN A 59 2.04 16.57 -19.12
N ARG A 60 1.91 15.78 -18.06
CA ARG A 60 0.67 15.05 -17.74
C ARG A 60 0.51 14.68 -16.27
N GLY A 61 1.36 15.22 -15.40
CA GLY A 61 1.31 14.95 -13.97
C GLY A 61 0.62 16.08 -13.20
N TYR A 62 0.34 15.79 -11.95
CA TYR A 62 -0.15 16.76 -10.96
C TYR A 62 0.60 16.57 -9.66
N ILE A 63 0.83 17.68 -8.94
CA ILE A 63 1.46 17.68 -7.62
C ILE A 63 0.41 18.03 -6.60
N GLY A 64 0.33 17.23 -5.54
CA GLY A 64 -0.56 17.48 -4.40
C GLY A 64 0.14 17.21 -3.08
N LEU A 65 -0.37 17.82 -2.01
CA LEU A 65 0.06 17.54 -0.65
C LEU A 65 -1.06 16.80 0.07
N MET A 66 -0.71 15.72 0.75
CA MET A 66 -1.62 14.94 1.56
C MET A 66 -1.14 14.90 3.02
N ASN A 67 -2.07 15.08 3.97
CA ASN A 67 -1.75 14.88 5.38
C ASN A 67 -1.80 13.39 5.70
N ILE A 68 -0.64 12.80 5.94
CA ILE A 68 -0.48 11.38 6.26
C ILE A 68 -0.33 11.11 7.77
N ARG A 69 -0.57 12.11 8.63
CA ARG A 69 -0.49 11.94 10.07
C ARG A 69 -1.48 10.89 10.55
N GLY A 70 -0.95 9.86 11.20
CA GLY A 70 -1.76 8.84 11.88
C GLY A 70 -2.44 9.35 13.14
N ASP A 71 -3.16 8.48 13.79
CA ASP A 71 -3.61 8.64 15.16
C ASP A 71 -2.42 8.43 16.12
N LYS A 72 -2.36 9.18 17.23
CA LYS A 72 -1.27 9.14 18.22
C LYS A 72 0.14 9.49 17.72
N GLY A 73 0.31 9.91 16.47
CA GLY A 73 1.62 10.31 15.98
C GLY A 73 1.74 10.35 14.46
N SER A 74 2.98 10.57 13.99
CA SER A 74 3.31 10.69 12.57
C SER A 74 4.47 9.76 12.17
N ASP A 75 4.58 8.58 12.80
CA ASP A 75 5.50 7.56 12.36
C ASP A 75 5.00 6.86 11.07
N ASP A 76 5.92 6.18 10.39
CA ASP A 76 5.66 5.60 9.08
C ASP A 76 4.50 4.58 9.14
N ARG A 77 4.51 3.65 10.10
CA ARG A 77 3.47 2.61 10.24
C ARG A 77 2.05 3.20 10.40
N ARG A 78 1.90 4.23 11.26
CA ARG A 78 0.59 4.89 11.43
C ARG A 78 0.19 5.68 10.19
N SER A 79 1.15 6.25 9.48
CA SER A 79 0.91 6.96 8.23
C SER A 79 0.38 6.01 7.15
N TYR A 80 1.04 4.87 6.92
CA TYR A 80 0.59 3.86 5.97
C TYR A 80 -0.77 3.25 6.36
N ALA A 81 -0.96 2.93 7.63
CA ALA A 81 -2.25 2.44 8.13
C ALA A 81 -3.38 3.45 7.92
N SER A 82 -3.10 4.74 8.13
CA SER A 82 -4.08 5.82 7.91
C SER A 82 -4.44 5.99 6.44
N MET A 83 -3.47 5.82 5.53
CA MET A 83 -3.74 5.79 4.09
C MET A 83 -4.66 4.63 3.72
N GLY A 84 -4.39 3.43 4.22
CA GLY A 84 -5.21 2.24 3.99
C GLY A 84 -6.59 2.29 4.66
N ALA A 85 -6.72 3.03 5.76
CA ALA A 85 -7.98 3.21 6.47
C ALA A 85 -8.84 4.36 5.91
N GLY A 86 -8.27 5.24 5.07
CA GLY A 86 -8.94 6.46 4.61
C GLY A 86 -9.21 7.48 5.74
N GLY A 87 -8.55 7.33 6.88
CA GLY A 87 -8.70 8.17 8.06
C GLY A 87 -7.58 7.92 9.06
N ARG A 88 -7.43 8.76 10.07
CA ARG A 88 -6.37 8.57 11.07
C ARG A 88 -6.55 7.24 11.80
N ALA A 89 -5.54 6.39 11.71
CA ALA A 89 -5.51 5.08 12.34
C ALA A 89 -4.32 4.91 13.28
N ASN A 90 -4.50 4.10 14.31
CA ASN A 90 -3.43 3.61 15.16
C ASN A 90 -3.14 2.14 14.81
N VAL A 91 -1.92 1.68 15.07
CA VAL A 91 -1.49 0.30 14.85
C VAL A 91 -0.49 -0.11 15.92
N ALA A 92 -0.26 -1.41 16.04
CA ALA A 92 0.73 -1.99 16.94
C ALA A 92 2.13 -1.41 16.72
N ASN A 93 3.06 -1.66 17.63
CA ASN A 93 4.45 -1.24 17.51
C ASN A 93 5.14 -1.91 16.32
N GLU A 94 6.26 -1.34 15.85
CA GLU A 94 7.00 -1.81 14.67
C GLU A 94 7.35 -3.30 14.77
N GLU A 95 7.88 -3.72 15.93
CA GLU A 95 8.24 -5.10 16.21
C GLU A 95 7.05 -6.08 16.23
N ASP A 96 5.85 -5.55 16.34
CA ASP A 96 4.61 -6.30 16.35
C ASP A 96 3.89 -6.33 14.99
N ILE A 97 4.46 -5.73 13.94
CA ILE A 97 3.93 -5.76 12.57
C ILE A 97 4.70 -6.83 11.79
N ASN A 98 4.01 -7.88 11.35
CA ASN A 98 4.67 -9.00 10.68
C ASN A 98 3.93 -9.45 9.42
N PHE A 99 4.31 -8.88 8.29
CA PHE A 99 3.84 -9.30 6.96
C PHE A 99 4.73 -10.37 6.36
N GLU A 100 4.13 -11.49 5.94
CA GLU A 100 4.81 -12.65 5.38
C GLU A 100 4.11 -13.11 4.11
N SER A 101 4.90 -13.52 3.12
CA SER A 101 4.35 -14.24 1.97
C SER A 101 3.79 -15.58 2.40
N SER A 102 2.74 -16.02 1.73
CA SER A 102 2.04 -17.27 1.99
C SER A 102 3.00 -18.48 1.88
N SER A 103 2.97 -19.33 2.88
CA SER A 103 3.60 -20.65 2.91
C SER A 103 2.78 -21.55 3.82
N LYS A 104 2.98 -22.86 3.74
CA LYS A 104 2.19 -23.80 4.54
C LYS A 104 2.18 -23.45 6.03
N ASP A 105 3.35 -23.20 6.62
CA ASP A 105 3.46 -22.96 8.06
C ASP A 105 2.93 -21.57 8.45
N ARG A 106 3.23 -20.54 7.65
CA ARG A 106 2.74 -19.18 7.87
C ARG A 106 1.22 -19.08 7.73
N ASN A 107 0.63 -19.82 6.78
CA ASN A 107 -0.81 -19.88 6.61
C ASN A 107 -1.50 -20.49 7.84
N ILE A 108 -0.96 -21.59 8.40
CA ILE A 108 -1.48 -22.20 9.63
C ILE A 108 -1.48 -21.17 10.78
N VAL A 109 -0.38 -20.42 10.95
CA VAL A 109 -0.29 -19.37 11.99
C VAL A 109 -1.35 -18.31 11.78
N PHE A 110 -1.46 -17.78 10.56
CA PHE A 110 -2.42 -16.74 10.21
C PHE A 110 -3.87 -17.22 10.40
N GLU A 111 -4.20 -18.38 9.87
CA GLU A 111 -5.55 -18.97 9.93
C GLU A 111 -5.96 -19.30 11.36
N SER A 112 -5.02 -19.79 12.17
CA SER A 112 -5.27 -20.04 13.59
C SER A 112 -5.53 -18.77 14.38
N ALA A 113 -4.84 -17.67 14.04
CA ALA A 113 -4.98 -16.39 14.73
C ALA A 113 -6.25 -15.62 14.31
N THR A 114 -6.67 -15.75 13.07
CA THR A 114 -7.73 -14.89 12.48
C THR A 114 -9.04 -15.64 12.17
N GLY A 115 -8.99 -16.97 12.05
CA GLY A 115 -10.10 -17.77 11.53
C GLY A 115 -10.41 -17.52 10.04
N LYS A 116 -9.50 -16.89 9.29
CA LYS A 116 -9.66 -16.54 7.87
C LYS A 116 -8.61 -17.24 7.03
N SER A 117 -8.98 -17.66 5.83
CA SER A 117 -8.03 -18.26 4.89
C SER A 117 -6.94 -17.27 4.48
N ALA A 118 -5.69 -17.71 4.50
CA ALA A 118 -4.54 -16.93 4.05
C ALA A 118 -4.62 -16.61 2.54
N LYS A 119 -3.97 -15.52 2.13
CA LYS A 119 -3.81 -15.09 0.73
C LYS A 119 -2.32 -14.95 0.39
N GLY A 120 -1.96 -14.17 -0.63
CA GLY A 120 -0.59 -13.99 -1.09
C GLY A 120 0.38 -13.48 -0.02
N ILE A 121 0.04 -12.37 0.65
CA ILE A 121 0.79 -11.80 1.77
C ILE A 121 -0.16 -11.63 2.94
N ASN A 122 0.27 -11.97 4.16
CA ASN A 122 -0.58 -11.96 5.35
C ASN A 122 0.14 -11.30 6.53
N ASN A 123 -0.55 -10.47 7.27
CA ASN A 123 -0.07 -9.95 8.54
C ASN A 123 -0.36 -10.97 9.64
N LEU A 124 0.65 -11.71 10.07
CA LEU A 124 0.52 -12.77 11.07
C LEU A 124 0.13 -12.25 12.46
N THR A 125 0.27 -10.97 12.68
CA THR A 125 0.00 -10.28 13.96
C THR A 125 -1.11 -9.24 13.87
N ILE A 126 -1.94 -9.30 12.84
CA ILE A 126 -2.99 -8.31 12.55
C ILE A 126 -3.88 -8.00 13.77
N ASN A 127 -4.20 -9.00 14.57
CA ASN A 127 -5.04 -8.83 15.76
C ASN A 127 -4.45 -7.85 16.79
N LYS A 128 -3.10 -7.73 16.88
CA LYS A 128 -2.45 -6.72 17.73
C LYS A 128 -2.76 -5.32 17.23
N SER A 129 -2.64 -5.08 15.93
CA SER A 129 -2.94 -3.79 15.31
C SER A 129 -4.44 -3.44 15.39
N ILE A 130 -5.33 -4.40 15.17
CA ILE A 130 -6.77 -4.20 15.34
C ILE A 130 -7.09 -3.82 16.77
N ASN A 131 -6.58 -4.54 17.77
CA ASN A 131 -6.79 -4.26 19.17
C ASN A 131 -6.22 -2.90 19.58
N GLU A 132 -5.03 -2.55 19.09
CA GLU A 132 -4.42 -1.24 19.34
C GLU A 132 -5.28 -0.10 18.79
N ASN A 133 -5.78 -0.26 17.54
CA ASN A 133 -6.66 0.74 16.95
C ASN A 133 -8.02 0.86 17.66
N LEU A 134 -8.62 -0.26 18.05
CA LEU A 134 -9.92 -0.27 18.73
C LEU A 134 -9.85 0.29 20.16
N ASN A 135 -8.80 -0.05 20.91
CA ASN A 135 -8.70 0.31 22.32
C ASN A 135 -8.11 1.71 22.56
N PHE A 136 -7.22 2.15 21.65
CA PHE A 136 -6.46 3.38 21.83
C PHE A 136 -6.61 4.38 20.68
N GLY A 137 -7.25 4.00 19.57
CA GLY A 137 -7.58 4.90 18.47
C GLY A 137 -8.69 5.89 18.86
N GLU A 138 -8.58 7.13 18.36
CA GLU A 138 -9.52 8.23 18.68
C GLU A 138 -10.52 8.50 17.54
N TYR A 139 -10.24 8.01 16.32
CA TYR A 139 -10.97 8.42 15.11
C TYR A 139 -11.94 7.37 14.58
N GLY A 140 -12.01 6.19 15.19
CA GLY A 140 -12.93 5.12 14.78
C GLY A 140 -12.67 4.59 13.36
N SER A 141 -11.47 4.79 12.82
CA SER A 141 -11.07 4.29 11.51
C SER A 141 -10.95 2.76 11.52
N VAL A 142 -11.18 2.14 10.37
CA VAL A 142 -11.06 0.69 10.21
C VAL A 142 -9.82 0.38 9.40
N LEU A 143 -8.88 -0.39 9.99
CA LEU A 143 -7.67 -0.82 9.30
C LEU A 143 -8.03 -1.66 8.07
N GLY A 144 -7.34 -1.40 6.96
CA GLY A 144 -7.51 -2.19 5.75
C GLY A 144 -8.76 -1.86 4.92
N SER A 145 -9.46 -0.74 5.19
CA SER A 145 -10.67 -0.33 4.46
C SER A 145 -10.43 -0.21 2.95
N LEU A 146 -9.27 0.28 2.51
CA LEU A 146 -8.93 0.39 1.09
C LEU A 146 -8.85 -1.00 0.44
N GLY A 147 -8.06 -1.91 1.00
CA GLY A 147 -7.92 -3.27 0.46
C GLY A 147 -9.23 -4.05 0.51
N GLN A 148 -10.05 -3.86 1.56
CA GLN A 148 -11.38 -4.45 1.65
C GLN A 148 -12.30 -3.90 0.56
N SER A 149 -12.34 -2.58 0.38
CA SER A 149 -13.15 -1.94 -0.68
C SER A 149 -12.74 -2.41 -2.07
N LEU A 150 -11.44 -2.53 -2.35
CA LEU A 150 -10.96 -3.10 -3.61
C LEU A 150 -11.48 -4.55 -3.80
N SER A 151 -11.34 -5.38 -2.78
CA SER A 151 -11.78 -6.78 -2.81
C SER A 151 -13.29 -6.91 -3.02
N ASP A 152 -14.09 -6.09 -2.35
CA ASP A 152 -15.57 -6.10 -2.45
C ASP A 152 -16.06 -5.68 -3.84
N ASN A 153 -15.26 -4.88 -4.55
CA ASN A 153 -15.52 -4.47 -5.93
C ASN A 153 -14.85 -5.38 -6.97
N GLY A 154 -14.31 -6.53 -6.56
CA GLY A 154 -13.65 -7.48 -7.45
C GLY A 154 -12.31 -7.01 -8.01
N LEU A 155 -11.71 -5.96 -7.41
CA LEU A 155 -10.41 -5.44 -7.78
C LEU A 155 -9.28 -6.13 -6.98
N LYS A 156 -8.15 -6.34 -7.62
CA LYS A 156 -7.00 -7.04 -7.04
C LYS A 156 -5.89 -6.06 -6.70
N ALA A 157 -5.52 -6.03 -5.43
CA ALA A 157 -4.34 -5.33 -4.96
C ALA A 157 -3.11 -6.23 -4.94
N SER A 158 -1.92 -5.63 -5.11
CA SER A 158 -0.62 -6.30 -5.01
C SER A 158 0.40 -5.36 -4.35
N VAL A 159 1.37 -5.93 -3.63
CA VAL A 159 2.50 -5.19 -3.05
C VAL A 159 3.81 -5.81 -3.52
N LEU A 160 4.74 -4.98 -3.99
CA LEU A 160 6.08 -5.39 -4.43
C LEU A 160 7.12 -4.54 -3.72
N GLY A 161 8.20 -5.17 -3.24
CA GLY A 161 9.28 -4.50 -2.55
C GLY A 161 9.09 -4.42 -1.04
N ASN A 162 10.09 -3.89 -0.37
CA ASN A 162 10.13 -3.70 1.08
C ASN A 162 11.29 -2.76 1.47
N SER A 163 11.27 -2.28 2.72
CA SER A 163 12.36 -1.53 3.35
C SER A 163 13.10 -2.34 4.41
N ASP A 164 13.15 -3.67 4.27
CA ASP A 164 13.89 -4.57 5.17
C ASP A 164 15.37 -4.17 5.26
N ILE A 165 15.98 -4.32 6.45
CA ILE A 165 17.41 -4.06 6.69
C ILE A 165 18.08 -5.30 7.29
N ILE A 166 19.42 -5.37 7.17
CA ILE A 166 20.24 -6.38 7.86
C ILE A 166 21.07 -5.67 8.91
N GLU A 167 20.77 -5.89 10.17
CA GLU A 167 21.50 -5.33 11.29
C GLU A 167 22.04 -6.43 12.20
N ASN A 168 23.33 -6.38 12.53
CA ASN A 168 24.02 -7.42 13.33
C ASN A 168 23.80 -8.85 12.76
N GLY A 169 23.70 -8.98 11.43
CA GLY A 169 23.48 -10.27 10.76
C GLY A 169 22.03 -10.78 10.83
N GLN A 170 21.12 -10.02 11.38
CA GLN A 170 19.70 -10.36 11.47
C GLN A 170 18.88 -9.52 10.48
N LEU A 171 17.90 -10.16 9.84
CA LEU A 171 16.95 -9.47 8.99
C LEU A 171 15.88 -8.80 9.88
N ILE A 172 15.83 -7.49 9.84
CA ILE A 172 14.76 -6.68 10.45
C ILE A 172 13.80 -6.28 9.34
N LYS A 173 12.56 -6.74 9.44
CA LYS A 173 11.53 -6.50 8.43
C LYS A 173 10.90 -5.13 8.63
N ASN A 174 10.86 -4.37 7.55
CA ASN A 174 10.05 -3.16 7.43
C ASN A 174 9.23 -3.26 6.14
N ARG A 175 7.93 -3.56 6.31
CA ARG A 175 6.96 -3.82 5.24
C ARG A 175 5.71 -2.98 5.45
N ASN A 176 5.89 -1.76 5.91
CA ASN A 176 4.83 -0.88 6.36
C ASN A 176 3.88 -0.48 5.23
N LEU A 177 4.35 -0.44 3.96
CA LEU A 177 3.48 -0.20 2.80
C LEU A 177 2.34 -1.23 2.71
N CYS A 178 2.55 -2.45 3.19
CA CYS A 178 1.49 -3.48 3.25
C CYS A 178 0.28 -3.05 4.08
N LEU A 179 0.44 -2.18 5.09
CA LEU A 179 -0.66 -1.64 5.90
C LEU A 179 -1.64 -0.80 5.05
N THR A 180 -1.17 -0.20 3.95
CA THR A 180 -2.01 0.55 3.02
C THR A 180 -2.84 -0.36 2.14
N ALA A 181 -2.28 -1.50 1.71
CA ALA A 181 -2.87 -2.36 0.69
C ALA A 181 -3.69 -3.53 1.24
N MET A 182 -3.53 -3.88 2.51
CA MET A 182 -4.20 -5.02 3.14
C MET A 182 -5.71 -4.84 3.24
N ASP A 183 -6.45 -5.95 3.26
CA ASP A 183 -7.85 -5.97 3.65
C ASP A 183 -8.03 -5.88 5.19
N GLU A 184 -9.27 -5.81 5.67
CA GLU A 184 -9.59 -5.70 7.11
C GLU A 184 -9.09 -6.89 7.96
N TYR A 185 -8.72 -7.99 7.32
CA TYR A 185 -8.16 -9.18 7.96
C TYR A 185 -6.62 -9.22 7.87
N GLY A 186 -5.97 -8.19 7.29
CA GLY A 186 -4.52 -8.12 7.13
C GLY A 186 -3.98 -8.94 5.96
N ARG A 187 -4.77 -9.17 4.90
CA ARG A 187 -4.39 -9.97 3.74
C ARG A 187 -4.23 -9.11 2.49
N ILE A 188 -3.26 -9.46 1.66
CA ILE A 188 -3.04 -8.89 0.33
C ILE A 188 -3.06 -10.05 -0.67
N PRO A 189 -3.89 -9.99 -1.73
CA PRO A 189 -4.09 -11.14 -2.63
C PRO A 189 -2.82 -11.62 -3.32
N ASN A 190 -1.95 -10.69 -3.74
CA ASN A 190 -0.76 -10.96 -4.53
C ASN A 190 0.40 -10.08 -4.09
N GLY A 191 1.61 -10.46 -4.49
CA GLY A 191 2.80 -9.63 -4.30
C GLY A 191 4.06 -10.40 -4.00
N ASN A 192 5.16 -9.66 -3.86
CA ASN A 192 6.46 -10.18 -3.46
C ASN A 192 7.15 -9.16 -2.54
N VAL A 193 7.24 -9.52 -1.27
CA VAL A 193 7.92 -8.73 -0.23
C VAL A 193 9.16 -9.46 0.33
N ASP A 194 9.52 -10.62 -0.21
CA ASP A 194 10.61 -11.43 0.33
C ASP A 194 11.87 -11.42 -0.55
N THR A 195 11.73 -11.33 -1.88
CA THR A 195 12.84 -11.64 -2.80
C THR A 195 13.21 -10.50 -3.75
N ILE A 196 12.72 -9.30 -3.53
CA ILE A 196 13.02 -8.12 -4.36
C ILE A 196 14.37 -7.47 -3.99
N ASN A 197 14.93 -7.81 -2.86
CA ASN A 197 16.23 -7.28 -2.45
C ASN A 197 17.37 -8.20 -2.88
N LYS A 198 18.55 -7.61 -3.07
CA LYS A 198 19.81 -8.29 -3.32
C LYS A 198 20.89 -7.85 -2.32
N LYS A 199 21.88 -8.71 -2.08
CA LYS A 199 23.05 -8.36 -1.28
C LYS A 199 23.92 -7.36 -2.03
N ASP A 200 24.20 -6.23 -1.39
CA ASP A 200 25.05 -5.18 -1.95
C ASP A 200 25.84 -4.49 -0.80
N LEU A 201 27.09 -4.87 -0.66
CA LEU A 201 27.94 -4.35 0.44
C LEU A 201 28.34 -2.88 0.26
N SER A 202 28.11 -2.29 -0.91
CA SER A 202 28.31 -0.86 -1.14
C SER A 202 27.15 0.02 -0.67
N MET A 203 26.02 -0.61 -0.34
CA MET A 203 24.81 0.06 0.09
C MET A 203 24.59 -0.03 1.61
N PRO A 204 23.82 0.89 2.20
CA PRO A 204 23.44 0.84 3.60
C PRO A 204 22.91 -0.54 4.01
N TYR A 205 23.33 -1.02 5.17
CA TYR A 205 22.97 -2.34 5.70
C TYR A 205 23.36 -3.55 4.82
N GLY A 206 24.22 -3.35 3.79
CA GLY A 206 24.68 -4.41 2.90
C GLY A 206 23.61 -5.02 1.98
N ILE A 207 22.53 -4.29 1.74
CA ILE A 207 21.36 -4.74 0.97
C ILE A 207 20.82 -3.58 0.11
N SER A 208 20.38 -3.88 -1.09
CA SER A 208 19.69 -2.94 -1.97
C SER A 208 18.47 -3.57 -2.63
N THR A 209 17.59 -2.74 -3.12
CA THR A 209 16.50 -3.17 -3.99
C THR A 209 17.08 -3.67 -5.32
N ASP A 210 16.65 -4.83 -5.78
CA ASP A 210 16.96 -5.33 -7.13
C ASP A 210 15.96 -4.71 -8.12
N TYR A 211 16.32 -3.54 -8.66
CA TYR A 211 15.44 -2.77 -9.54
C TYR A 211 15.11 -3.51 -10.83
N ASP A 212 16.04 -4.29 -11.40
CA ASP A 212 15.77 -5.08 -12.60
C ASP A 212 14.67 -6.10 -12.32
N LYS A 213 14.78 -6.81 -11.23
CA LYS A 213 13.78 -7.76 -10.77
C LYS A 213 12.46 -7.07 -10.45
N LEU A 214 12.49 -5.95 -9.72
CA LEU A 214 11.31 -5.19 -9.35
C LEU A 214 10.53 -4.72 -10.60
N ILE A 215 11.23 -4.22 -11.62
CA ILE A 215 10.62 -3.79 -12.89
C ILE A 215 9.97 -4.97 -13.62
N VAL A 216 10.65 -6.11 -13.69
CA VAL A 216 10.10 -7.32 -14.34
C VAL A 216 8.86 -7.79 -13.60
N GLU A 217 8.92 -7.91 -12.28
CA GLU A 217 7.78 -8.35 -11.47
C GLU A 217 6.62 -7.35 -11.50
N THR A 218 6.90 -6.05 -11.53
CA THR A 218 5.85 -5.02 -11.68
C THR A 218 5.12 -5.18 -13.01
N LYS A 219 5.85 -5.41 -14.12
CA LYS A 219 5.24 -5.63 -15.45
C LYS A 219 4.39 -6.90 -15.48
N GLU A 220 4.84 -7.99 -14.86
CA GLU A 220 4.06 -9.23 -14.80
C GLU A 220 2.82 -9.06 -13.90
N THR A 221 2.98 -8.42 -12.76
CA THR A 221 1.90 -8.15 -11.80
C THR A 221 0.83 -7.25 -12.42
N TYR A 222 1.24 -6.26 -13.24
CA TYR A 222 0.34 -5.34 -13.93
C TYR A 222 -0.68 -6.05 -14.83
N LYS A 223 -0.34 -7.21 -15.39
CA LYS A 223 -1.27 -7.95 -16.26
C LYS A 223 -2.53 -8.42 -15.53
N ASN A 224 -2.40 -8.78 -14.26
CA ASN A 224 -3.42 -9.51 -13.50
C ASN A 224 -3.93 -8.79 -12.24
N ASN A 225 -3.44 -7.57 -11.97
CA ASN A 225 -3.85 -6.77 -10.81
C ASN A 225 -4.31 -5.38 -11.25
N ASP A 226 -5.17 -4.77 -10.47
CA ASP A 226 -5.81 -3.48 -10.75
C ASP A 226 -5.09 -2.34 -10.02
N VAL A 227 -4.61 -2.59 -8.80
CA VAL A 227 -3.84 -1.65 -7.98
C VAL A 227 -2.55 -2.31 -7.51
N ILE A 228 -1.41 -1.70 -7.82
CA ILE A 228 -0.10 -2.22 -7.48
C ILE A 228 0.62 -1.19 -6.63
N PHE A 229 1.03 -1.58 -5.44
CA PHE A 229 1.86 -0.80 -4.53
C PHE A 229 3.30 -1.27 -4.68
N VAL A 230 4.22 -0.35 -4.99
CA VAL A 230 5.64 -0.62 -5.22
C VAL A 230 6.46 0.18 -4.23
N GLU A 231 7.25 -0.48 -3.40
CA GLU A 231 8.12 0.15 -2.42
C GLU A 231 9.58 0.19 -2.91
N LEU A 232 10.17 1.39 -2.98
CA LEU A 232 11.57 1.63 -3.29
C LEU A 232 12.33 1.83 -1.98
N GLY A 233 12.75 0.72 -1.35
CA GLY A 233 13.25 0.72 0.03
C GLY A 233 14.63 1.37 0.25
N ASP A 234 15.40 1.65 -0.82
CA ASP A 234 16.77 2.17 -0.67
C ASP A 234 16.82 3.60 -0.11
N THR A 235 15.80 4.42 -0.40
CA THR A 235 15.69 5.78 0.16
C THR A 235 15.50 5.74 1.67
N TYR A 236 14.67 4.81 2.17
CA TYR A 236 14.48 4.57 3.59
C TYR A 236 15.78 4.09 4.26
N ARG A 237 16.44 3.09 3.66
CA ARG A 237 17.72 2.52 4.18
C ARG A 237 18.80 3.59 4.28
N LEU A 238 18.91 4.44 3.26
CA LEU A 238 19.90 5.52 3.25
C LEU A 238 19.61 6.56 4.33
N ASP A 239 18.37 6.98 4.49
CA ASP A 239 17.99 7.97 5.52
C ASP A 239 18.25 7.43 6.92
N LEU A 240 17.89 6.17 7.17
CA LEU A 240 18.13 5.50 8.45
C LEU A 240 19.64 5.35 8.75
N TYR A 241 20.46 5.12 7.72
CA TYR A 241 21.90 4.96 7.84
C TYR A 241 22.67 6.28 7.87
N LYS A 242 22.03 7.40 7.59
CA LYS A 242 22.62 8.75 7.51
C LYS A 242 23.52 9.10 8.68
N PRO A 243 23.21 8.80 9.96
CA PRO A 243 24.09 9.11 11.09
C PRO A 243 25.46 8.44 11.01
N ASN A 244 25.63 7.39 10.20
CA ASN A 244 26.89 6.66 10.02
C ASN A 244 27.71 7.18 8.83
N LEU A 245 27.24 8.18 8.10
CA LEU A 245 27.85 8.72 6.89
C LEU A 245 28.31 10.16 7.11
N ASN A 246 29.40 10.55 6.45
CA ASN A 246 29.65 11.97 6.26
C ASN A 246 28.74 12.54 5.16
N GLU A 247 28.52 13.85 5.18
CA GLU A 247 27.59 14.53 4.27
C GLU A 247 27.89 14.27 2.80
N LYS A 248 29.18 14.31 2.40
CA LYS A 248 29.57 14.08 1.01
C LYS A 248 29.21 12.67 0.53
N THR A 249 29.44 11.65 1.37
CA THR A 249 29.11 10.28 1.05
C THR A 249 27.59 10.10 0.98
N TYR A 250 26.86 10.67 1.94
CA TYR A 250 25.40 10.64 1.95
C TYR A 250 24.80 11.23 0.66
N GLU A 251 25.22 12.45 0.27
CA GLU A 251 24.69 13.08 -0.95
C GLU A 251 25.07 12.29 -2.22
N SER A 252 26.29 11.75 -2.29
CA SER A 252 26.69 10.90 -3.42
C SER A 252 25.87 9.60 -3.52
N MET A 253 25.57 8.96 -2.40
CA MET A 253 24.73 7.74 -2.40
C MET A 253 23.30 8.08 -2.76
N LYS A 254 22.78 9.20 -2.28
CA LYS A 254 21.46 9.69 -2.58
C LYS A 254 21.27 9.99 -4.08
N ASP A 255 22.23 10.70 -4.70
CA ASP A 255 22.23 10.97 -6.13
C ASP A 255 22.28 9.68 -6.99
N ASN A 256 22.82 8.58 -6.45
CA ASN A 256 22.86 7.28 -7.13
C ASN A 256 21.58 6.45 -6.96
N ILE A 257 20.81 6.69 -5.90
CA ILE A 257 19.55 5.99 -5.62
C ILE A 257 18.38 6.69 -6.34
N GLU A 258 18.37 7.99 -6.35
CA GLU A 258 17.36 8.84 -7.02
C GLU A 258 17.60 8.93 -8.54
#